data_83d85a97978838742146cbc0a95a30d4
#
_entry.id   83d85a97978838742146cbc0a95a30d4
#
_cell.length_a   1.000
_cell.length_b   1.000
_cell.length_c   1.000
_cell.angle_alpha   90.00
_cell.angle_beta   90.00
_cell.angle_gamma   90.00
#
_symmetry.space_group_name_H-M   'P 1'
#
loop_
_entity.id
_entity.type
_entity.pdbx_description
1 polymer ?
#
loop_
_entity_poly.entity_id
_entity_poly.type
_entity_poly.pdbx_seq_one_letter_code
_entity_poly.pdbx_strand_id
1 'polypeptide(L)' 'MKTYLFQVELQQEEDGRWSVWIPALAGLASWGHTKAEALRNIQDAAEAYVEDMVEAGDAIPLAAGKIELIERPAVAVTV' A
#
# COMPACT_ATOMS: atom_id res chain seq x y z
N MET A 1 -0.03 -18.94 6.27
CA MET A 1 -0.32 -17.70 5.53
C MET A 1 -0.53 -16.56 6.51
N LYS A 2 0.10 -15.44 6.25
CA LYS A 2 -0.10 -14.22 7.03
C LYS A 2 -0.64 -13.12 6.13
N THR A 3 -1.56 -12.34 6.66
CA THR A 3 -2.12 -11.19 5.96
C THR A 3 -1.65 -9.91 6.64
N TYR A 4 -1.10 -9.00 5.85
CA TYR A 4 -0.61 -7.70 6.32
C TYR A 4 -1.53 -6.62 5.77
N LEU A 5 -1.95 -5.69 6.64
CA LEU A 5 -2.75 -4.54 6.25
C LEU A 5 -1.88 -3.30 6.27
N PHE A 6 -1.89 -2.56 5.17
CA PHE A 6 -1.15 -1.31 5.04
C PHE A 6 -2.12 -0.17 4.79
N GLN A 7 -1.91 0.92 5.51
CA GLN A 7 -2.61 2.16 5.20
C GLN A 7 -2.08 2.75 3.90
N VAL A 8 -3.00 3.29 3.12
CA VAL A 8 -2.71 3.89 1.81
C VAL A 8 -3.08 5.36 1.87
N GLU A 9 -2.24 6.20 1.33
CA GLU A 9 -2.55 7.61 1.13
C GLU A 9 -2.78 7.88 -0.35
N LEU A 10 -3.77 8.71 -0.64
CA LEU A 10 -4.20 9.06 -1.98
C LEU A 10 -4.24 10.57 -2.12
N GLN A 11 -3.87 11.03 -3.30
CA GLN A 11 -3.99 12.44 -3.66
C GLN A 11 -4.41 12.55 -5.11
N GLN A 12 -5.45 13.34 -5.37
CA GLN A 12 -5.81 13.67 -6.74
C GLN A 12 -4.93 14.82 -7.24
N GLU A 13 -4.30 14.61 -8.38
CA GLU A 13 -3.45 15.61 -9.01
C GLU A 13 -4.29 16.61 -9.82
N GLU A 14 -3.68 17.73 -10.19
CA GLU A 14 -4.35 18.79 -10.94
C GLU A 14 -4.92 18.32 -12.28
N ASP A 15 -4.28 17.35 -12.92
CA ASP A 15 -4.73 16.78 -14.19
C ASP A 15 -5.81 15.70 -14.05
N GLY A 16 -6.26 15.45 -12.82
CA GLY A 16 -7.29 14.44 -12.51
C GLY A 16 -6.78 13.05 -12.21
N ARG A 17 -5.50 12.77 -12.42
CA ARG A 17 -4.89 11.48 -12.04
C ARG A 17 -4.81 11.36 -10.53
N TRP A 18 -4.71 10.13 -10.05
CA TRP A 18 -4.57 9.82 -8.64
C TRP A 18 -3.21 9.24 -8.34
N SER A 19 -2.50 9.87 -7.40
CA SER A 19 -1.28 9.33 -6.82
C SER A 19 -1.63 8.55 -5.57
N VAL A 20 -0.90 7.47 -5.33
CA VAL A 20 -1.13 6.57 -4.19
C VAL A 20 0.22 6.08 -3.66
N TRP A 21 0.33 5.99 -2.34
CA TRP A 21 1.55 5.46 -1.71
C TRP A 21 1.23 4.82 -0.38
N ILE A 22 2.16 4.00 0.10
CA ILE A 22 2.07 3.33 1.38
C ILE A 22 3.19 3.86 2.27
N PRO A 23 2.88 4.70 3.28
CA PRO A 23 3.90 5.29 4.15
C PRO A 23 4.80 4.26 4.84
N ALA A 24 4.24 3.11 5.23
CA ALA A 24 5.00 2.05 5.91
C ALA A 24 6.03 1.36 5.00
N LEU A 25 5.85 1.43 3.68
CA LEU A 25 6.75 0.83 2.70
C LEU A 25 7.47 1.95 1.94
N ALA A 26 8.60 2.35 2.47
CA ALA A 26 9.34 3.51 1.98
C ALA A 26 9.65 3.41 0.47
N GLY A 27 9.27 4.45 -0.26
CA GLY A 27 9.48 4.53 -1.70
C GLY A 27 8.45 3.80 -2.55
N LEU A 28 7.47 3.13 -1.94
CA LEU A 28 6.44 2.45 -2.69
C LEU A 28 5.30 3.40 -3.03
N ALA A 29 5.17 3.69 -4.31
CA ALA A 29 4.13 4.57 -4.83
C ALA A 29 3.64 4.06 -6.19
N SER A 30 2.43 4.46 -6.55
CA SER A 30 1.84 4.18 -7.84
C SER A 30 0.85 5.29 -8.21
N TRP A 31 0.14 5.11 -9.30
CA TRP A 31 -0.86 6.08 -9.74
C TRP A 31 -1.91 5.40 -10.62
N GLY A 32 -2.99 6.11 -10.90
CA GLY A 32 -4.02 5.65 -11.83
C GLY A 32 -4.85 6.81 -12.34
N HIS A 33 -5.60 6.59 -13.40
CA HIS A 33 -6.52 7.58 -13.95
C HIS A 33 -7.76 7.76 -13.07
N THR A 34 -8.08 6.73 -12.30
CA THR A 34 -9.17 6.75 -11.33
C THR A 34 -8.65 6.32 -9.97
N LYS A 35 -9.38 6.65 -8.92
CA LYS A 35 -9.06 6.19 -7.56
C LYS A 35 -9.00 4.66 -7.49
N ALA A 36 -9.97 3.99 -8.09
CA ALA A 36 -10.02 2.52 -8.11
C ALA A 36 -8.81 1.91 -8.81
N GLU A 37 -8.40 2.50 -9.94
CA GLU A 37 -7.20 2.05 -10.66
C GLU A 37 -5.93 2.26 -9.83
N ALA A 38 -5.79 3.42 -9.20
CA ALA A 38 -4.64 3.69 -8.33
C ALA A 38 -4.55 2.70 -7.17
N LEU A 39 -5.68 2.39 -6.53
CA LEU A 39 -5.73 1.42 -5.43
C LEU A 39 -5.37 0.01 -5.91
N ARG A 40 -5.82 -0.40 -7.08
CA ARG A 40 -5.45 -1.69 -7.66
C ARG A 40 -3.96 -1.75 -7.97
N ASN A 41 -3.41 -0.70 -8.54
CA ASN A 41 -1.99 -0.63 -8.87
C ASN A 41 -1.11 -0.68 -7.64
N ILE A 42 -1.46 0.01 -6.56
CA ILE A 42 -0.69 -0.05 -5.32
C ILE A 42 -0.83 -1.40 -4.62
N GLN A 43 -1.98 -2.06 -4.75
CA GLN A 43 -2.15 -3.42 -4.24
C GLN A 43 -1.16 -4.37 -4.91
N ASP A 44 -1.06 -4.35 -6.23
CA ASP A 44 -0.13 -5.19 -6.99
C ASP A 44 1.32 -4.88 -6.62
N ALA A 45 1.66 -3.60 -6.49
CA ALA A 45 3.01 -3.18 -6.11
C ALA A 45 3.36 -3.62 -4.68
N ALA A 46 2.41 -3.53 -3.75
CA ALA A 46 2.60 -3.97 -2.37
C ALA A 46 2.81 -5.48 -2.28
N GLU A 47 2.06 -6.25 -3.04
CA GLU A 47 2.21 -7.71 -3.08
C GLU A 47 3.62 -8.11 -3.52
N ALA A 48 4.12 -7.53 -4.61
CA ALA A 48 5.47 -7.79 -5.10
C ALA A 48 6.54 -7.35 -4.08
N TYR A 49 6.36 -6.20 -3.46
CA TYR A 49 7.29 -5.68 -2.46
C TYR A 49 7.40 -6.60 -1.24
N VAL A 50 6.24 -7.03 -0.71
CA VAL A 50 6.19 -7.92 0.47
C VAL A 50 6.77 -9.29 0.14
N GLU A 51 6.48 -9.83 -1.04
CA GLU A 51 7.06 -11.10 -1.48
C GLU A 51 8.58 -11.04 -1.51
N ASP A 52 9.16 -9.97 -2.05
CA ASP A 52 10.61 -9.77 -2.07
C ASP A 52 11.18 -9.68 -0.66
N MET A 53 10.51 -8.99 0.25
CA MET A 53 10.93 -8.89 1.64
C MET A 53 10.90 -10.24 2.36
N VAL A 54 9.87 -11.03 2.13
CA VAL A 54 9.75 -12.37 2.71
C VAL A 54 10.89 -13.28 2.22
N GLU A 55 11.18 -13.25 0.93
CA GLU A 55 12.29 -14.03 0.35
C GLU A 55 13.64 -13.60 0.91
N ALA A 56 13.84 -12.31 1.12
CA ALA A 56 15.07 -11.78 1.70
C ALA A 56 15.20 -11.99 3.20
N GLY A 57 14.13 -12.43 3.87
CA GLY A 57 14.09 -12.57 5.32
C GLY A 57 13.98 -11.25 6.06
N ASP A 58 13.62 -10.18 5.39
CA ASP A 58 13.47 -8.85 6.00
C ASP A 58 12.20 -8.76 6.84
N ALA A 59 12.25 -7.97 7.90
CA ALA A 59 11.08 -7.69 8.71
C ALA A 59 10.13 -6.76 7.95
N ILE A 60 8.86 -7.16 7.85
CA ILE A 60 7.85 -6.33 7.21
C ILE A 60 7.44 -5.22 8.17
N PRO A 61 7.59 -3.94 7.77
CA PRO A 61 7.22 -2.83 8.63
C PRO A 61 5.71 -2.74 8.73
N LEU A 62 5.18 -3.19 9.84
CA LEU A 62 3.79 -2.96 10.20
C LEU A 62 3.67 -1.54 10.75
N ALA A 63 2.65 -0.82 10.35
CA ALA A 63 2.34 0.45 10.97
C ALA A 63 2.20 0.21 12.48
N ALA A 64 3.11 0.81 13.25
CA ALA A 64 3.28 0.50 14.65
C ALA A 64 1.98 0.60 15.45
N GLY A 65 1.49 -0.54 15.89
CA GLY A 65 0.82 -0.73 17.17
C GLY A 65 -0.48 0.00 17.46
N LYS A 66 -1.07 0.75 16.55
CA LYS A 66 -2.38 1.36 16.76
C LYS A 66 -3.35 0.91 15.69
N ILE A 67 -4.29 0.07 16.09
CA ILE A 67 -5.51 -0.11 15.32
C ILE A 67 -6.31 1.19 15.49
N GLU A 68 -6.06 2.15 14.63
CA GLU A 68 -6.97 3.26 14.47
C GLU A 68 -8.01 2.86 13.43
N LEU A 69 -9.27 2.95 13.81
CA LEU A 69 -10.37 2.91 12.86
C LEU A 69 -10.31 4.21 12.05
N ILE A 70 -9.41 4.25 11.10
CA ILE A 70 -9.33 5.37 10.18
C ILE A 70 -10.12 4.98 8.94
N GLU A 71 -11.03 5.85 8.53
CA GLU A 71 -11.71 5.77 7.24
C GLU A 71 -10.74 6.04 6.09
N ARG A 72 -9.59 5.37 6.10
CA ARG A 72 -8.60 5.46 5.03
C ARG A 72 -8.57 4.15 4.28
N PRO A 73 -8.45 4.21 2.95
CA PRO A 73 -8.28 2.99 2.19
C PRO A 73 -7.05 2.22 2.70
N ALA A 74 -7.18 0.92 2.73
CA ALA A 74 -6.09 0.04 3.10
C ALA A 74 -5.94 -1.06 2.05
N VAL A 75 -4.72 -1.56 1.88
CA VAL A 75 -4.48 -2.74 1.07
C VAL A 75 -4.07 -3.91 1.96
N ALA A 76 -4.56 -5.10 1.63
CA ALA A 76 -4.23 -6.32 2.33
C ALA A 76 -3.28 -7.15 1.47
N VAL A 77 -2.19 -7.60 2.06
CA VAL A 77 -1.22 -8.48 1.40
C VAL A 77 -1.14 -9.78 2.19
N THR A 78 -1.43 -10.88 1.52
CA THR A 78 -1.36 -12.23 2.10
C THR A 78 -0.15 -12.97 1.52
N VAL A 79 0.68 -13.47 2.40
CA VAL A 79 1.87 -14.26 2.05
C VAL A 79 1.94 -15.55 2.81
#